data_7e77bf447a3d12d0409c96e95af279f5
#
_entry.id   7e77bf447a3d12d0409c96e95af279f5
#
_cell.length_a   1.000
_cell.length_b   1.000
_cell.length_c   1.000
_cell.angle_alpha   90.00
_cell.angle_beta   90.00
_cell.angle_gamma   90.00
#
_symmetry.space_group_name_H-M   'P 1'
#
loop_
_entity.id
_entity.type
_entity.pdbx_description
1 polymer ?
#
loop_
_entity_poly.entity_id
_entity_poly.type
_entity_poly.pdbx_seq_one_letter_code
_entity_poly.pdbx_strand_id
1 'polypeptide(L)'
;MIPEREWLKQAQALREGESRRIEHVCGDGTPLIIAHEVGYWRAYCHRCHEPARKDKPGESLADRLARRKREANVAAELERSVRLPTPMNFDVSTWPLPARIWLYKAGLTNHRIAELGAYWHERSGRVVLPIFDGDQPVYWQARDCEWKRGAERPKYLNPKVDKQHLVAKYGQGKLLVLTEDVLSAFRVGRHTEAWSLLGTDLTTAVAAQIKKPVAIWLDPDAAGVRAGRDILKQLRAQGIEARRVTSRADPKLLSDEEIIKCLASL
;
A
#
# COMPACT_ATOMS: atom_id res chain seq x y z
N MET A 1 17.99 32.64 -22.29
CA MET A 1 16.86 31.90 -21.62
C MET A 1 15.62 32.03 -22.52
N ILE A 2 14.94 30.94 -22.82
CA ILE A 2 13.78 30.91 -23.72
C ILE A 2 12.62 31.68 -23.08
N PRO A 3 11.99 32.68 -23.76
CA PRO A 3 10.87 33.44 -23.22
C PRO A 3 9.65 32.56 -22.89
N GLU A 4 8.98 32.77 -21.76
CA GLU A 4 7.84 31.96 -21.31
C GLU A 4 6.71 31.91 -22.37
N ARG A 5 6.48 32.99 -23.11
CA ARG A 5 5.46 33.09 -24.16
C ARG A 5 5.63 32.08 -25.29
N GLU A 6 6.82 31.55 -25.51
CA GLU A 6 7.13 30.64 -26.61
C GLU A 6 6.84 29.17 -26.27
N TRP A 7 6.79 28.82 -25.00
CA TRP A 7 6.72 27.42 -24.61
C TRP A 7 5.78 27.12 -23.44
N LEU A 8 5.60 28.05 -22.48
CA LEU A 8 4.96 27.74 -21.20
C LEU A 8 3.49 27.31 -21.37
N LYS A 9 2.71 28.01 -22.20
CA LYS A 9 1.31 27.67 -22.45
C LYS A 9 1.14 26.26 -23.04
N GLN A 10 2.06 25.86 -23.92
CA GLN A 10 2.05 24.52 -24.51
C GLN A 10 2.50 23.47 -23.49
N ALA A 11 3.48 23.76 -22.64
CA ALA A 11 3.90 22.89 -21.56
C ALA A 11 2.80 22.70 -20.50
N GLN A 12 2.02 23.73 -20.20
CA GLN A 12 0.87 23.66 -19.30
C GLN A 12 -0.28 22.80 -19.82
N ALA A 13 -0.42 22.66 -21.13
CA ALA A 13 -1.42 21.82 -21.78
C ALA A 13 -1.04 20.33 -21.79
N LEU A 14 0.20 19.96 -21.46
CA LEU A 14 0.66 18.57 -21.32
C LEU A 14 0.15 17.96 -20.00
N ARG A 15 0.02 16.65 -19.98
CA ARG A 15 -0.19 15.90 -18.72
C ARG A 15 1.09 15.87 -17.89
N GLU A 16 0.95 15.80 -16.59
CA GLU A 16 2.12 15.66 -15.71
C GLU A 16 2.93 14.40 -16.05
N GLY A 17 4.24 14.56 -16.24
CA GLY A 17 5.16 13.55 -16.74
C GLY A 17 5.27 13.48 -18.27
N GLU A 18 4.46 14.24 -19.01
CA GLU A 18 4.50 14.28 -20.48
C GLU A 18 5.53 15.27 -20.98
N SER A 19 6.15 14.96 -22.13
CA SER A 19 7.02 15.88 -22.87
C SER A 19 6.69 15.87 -24.35
N ARG A 20 6.98 16.98 -25.03
CA ARG A 20 6.73 17.16 -26.47
C ARG A 20 7.84 17.98 -27.10
N ARG A 21 8.12 17.72 -28.37
CA ARG A 21 9.00 18.55 -29.20
C ARG A 21 8.15 19.57 -29.96
N ILE A 22 8.61 20.82 -29.99
CA ILE A 22 7.99 21.93 -30.71
C ILE A 22 9.04 22.73 -31.47
N GLU A 23 8.55 23.59 -32.36
CA GLU A 23 9.40 24.55 -33.09
C GLU A 23 10.05 25.56 -32.15
N HIS A 24 11.17 26.13 -32.58
CA HIS A 24 11.85 27.20 -31.87
C HIS A 24 12.43 28.22 -32.85
N VAL A 25 12.40 29.47 -32.49
CA VAL A 25 12.86 30.59 -33.33
C VAL A 25 14.32 30.51 -33.81
N CYS A 26 15.12 29.62 -33.23
CA CYS A 26 16.51 29.43 -33.60
C CYS A 26 16.74 28.64 -34.91
N GLY A 27 15.68 28.24 -35.62
CA GLY A 27 15.78 27.58 -36.95
C GLY A 27 14.74 26.47 -37.12
N ASP A 28 14.72 25.86 -38.30
CA ASP A 28 13.70 24.90 -38.73
C ASP A 28 13.66 23.62 -37.93
N GLY A 29 12.50 22.95 -37.94
CA GLY A 29 12.24 21.69 -37.24
C GLY A 29 11.80 21.91 -35.81
N THR A 30 11.80 20.83 -34.99
CA THR A 30 11.28 20.82 -33.63
C THR A 30 12.37 20.58 -32.56
N PRO A 31 13.38 21.47 -32.44
CA PRO A 31 14.53 21.28 -31.55
C PRO A 31 14.18 21.55 -30.07
N LEU A 32 13.06 22.20 -29.76
CA LEU A 32 12.67 22.59 -28.42
C LEU A 32 11.85 21.47 -27.77
N ILE A 33 12.38 20.86 -26.70
CA ILE A 33 11.61 19.95 -25.85
C ILE A 33 10.96 20.75 -24.74
N ILE A 34 9.64 20.59 -24.59
CA ILE A 34 8.87 21.10 -23.46
C ILE A 34 8.39 19.92 -22.61
N ALA A 35 8.32 20.09 -21.30
CA ALA A 35 7.84 19.05 -20.39
C ALA A 35 7.08 19.62 -19.21
N HIS A 36 6.11 18.84 -18.74
CA HIS A 36 5.29 19.08 -17.56
C HIS A 36 5.73 18.13 -16.42
N GLU A 37 6.53 18.65 -15.51
CA GLU A 37 7.06 17.89 -14.36
C GLU A 37 6.16 18.07 -13.13
N VAL A 38 6.37 17.26 -12.09
CA VAL A 38 5.54 17.27 -10.86
C VAL A 38 5.45 18.66 -10.20
N GLY A 39 6.53 19.41 -10.15
CA GLY A 39 6.58 20.71 -9.46
C GLY A 39 6.87 21.92 -10.36
N TYR A 40 7.08 21.71 -11.65
CA TYR A 40 7.48 22.77 -12.58
C TYR A 40 7.24 22.37 -14.03
N TRP A 41 7.30 23.37 -14.90
CA TRP A 41 7.39 23.18 -16.35
C TRP A 41 8.81 23.53 -16.79
N ARG A 42 9.29 22.84 -17.81
CA ARG A 42 10.63 23.12 -18.36
C ARG A 42 10.62 23.11 -19.88
N ALA A 43 11.58 23.79 -20.44
CA ALA A 43 11.92 23.73 -21.84
C ALA A 43 13.44 23.64 -22.02
N TYR A 44 13.88 22.96 -23.09
CA TYR A 44 15.27 22.90 -23.48
C TYR A 44 15.39 22.79 -25.00
N CYS A 45 16.16 23.70 -25.60
CA CYS A 45 16.42 23.65 -27.04
C CYS A 45 17.73 22.91 -27.33
N HIS A 46 17.66 21.83 -28.08
CA HIS A 46 18.84 21.07 -28.48
C HIS A 46 19.73 21.75 -29.53
N ARG A 47 19.27 22.83 -30.15
CA ARG A 47 20.05 23.58 -31.15
C ARG A 47 20.83 24.74 -30.56
N CYS A 48 20.16 25.61 -29.81
CA CYS A 48 20.81 26.75 -29.18
C CYS A 48 21.24 26.49 -27.72
N HIS A 49 20.95 25.30 -27.20
CA HIS A 49 21.30 24.85 -25.84
C HIS A 49 20.73 25.70 -24.71
N GLU A 50 19.69 26.50 -24.99
CA GLU A 50 19.05 27.33 -23.97
C GLU A 50 18.02 26.54 -23.14
N PRO A 51 18.10 26.61 -21.81
CA PRO A 51 17.08 26.09 -20.92
C PRO A 51 16.04 27.16 -20.56
N ALA A 52 14.86 26.69 -20.14
CA ALA A 52 13.89 27.50 -19.43
C ALA A 52 13.14 26.63 -18.38
N ARG A 53 12.75 27.26 -17.30
CA ARG A 53 11.99 26.61 -16.21
C ARG A 53 11.00 27.61 -15.62
N LYS A 54 9.82 27.11 -15.27
CA LYS A 54 8.81 27.84 -14.51
C LYS A 54 8.28 26.92 -13.44
N ASP A 55 8.47 27.28 -12.20
CA ASP A 55 7.89 26.53 -11.08
C ASP A 55 6.39 26.74 -11.06
N LYS A 56 5.63 25.67 -10.72
CA LYS A 56 4.19 25.78 -10.48
C LYS A 56 3.98 26.69 -9.26
N PRO A 57 2.87 27.43 -9.23
CA PRO A 57 2.49 28.15 -8.01
C PRO A 57 2.45 27.14 -6.87
N GLY A 58 3.26 27.32 -5.87
CA GLY A 58 3.26 26.51 -4.67
C GLY A 58 1.90 26.63 -3.97
N GLU A 59 1.38 25.52 -3.42
CA GLU A 59 0.22 25.56 -2.53
C GLU A 59 0.51 26.60 -1.42
N SER A 60 -0.38 27.57 -1.22
CA SER A 60 -0.18 28.58 -0.18
C SER A 60 -0.11 27.93 1.20
N LEU A 61 0.57 28.56 2.15
CA LEU A 61 0.62 28.05 3.53
C LEU A 61 -0.79 27.85 4.09
N ALA A 62 -1.72 28.76 3.78
CA ALA A 62 -3.11 28.68 4.21
C ALA A 62 -3.84 27.47 3.58
N ASP A 63 -3.65 27.20 2.28
CA ASP A 63 -4.26 26.06 1.59
C ASP A 63 -3.68 24.74 2.15
N ARG A 64 -2.37 24.68 2.37
CA ARG A 64 -1.71 23.51 2.97
C ARG A 64 -2.23 23.23 4.38
N LEU A 65 -2.39 24.25 5.20
CA LEU A 65 -2.96 24.11 6.55
C LEU A 65 -4.43 23.68 6.49
N ALA A 66 -5.22 24.25 5.58
CA ALA A 66 -6.61 23.88 5.38
C ALA A 66 -6.76 22.43 4.90
N ARG A 67 -5.92 21.99 3.99
CA ARG A 67 -5.87 20.59 3.53
C ARG A 67 -5.51 19.66 4.67
N ARG A 68 -4.44 19.95 5.44
CA ARG A 68 -4.03 19.16 6.61
C ARG A 68 -5.17 19.03 7.63
N LYS A 69 -5.86 20.14 7.91
CA LYS A 69 -7.00 20.12 8.85
C LYS A 69 -8.13 19.23 8.35
N ARG A 70 -8.45 19.28 7.05
CA ARG A 70 -9.46 18.39 6.45
C ARG A 70 -9.03 16.91 6.52
N GLU A 71 -7.79 16.60 6.18
CA GLU A 71 -7.24 15.23 6.26
C GLU A 71 -7.27 14.71 7.70
N ALA A 72 -6.86 15.52 8.66
CA ALA A 72 -6.91 15.16 10.10
C ALA A 72 -8.32 14.91 10.60
N ASN A 73 -9.30 15.74 10.20
CA ASN A 73 -10.70 15.56 10.57
C ASN A 73 -11.26 14.24 9.99
N VAL A 74 -11.00 13.95 8.70
CA VAL A 74 -11.40 12.68 8.06
C VAL A 74 -10.74 11.50 8.79
N ALA A 75 -9.45 11.59 9.11
CA ALA A 75 -8.76 10.54 9.83
C ALA A 75 -9.37 10.29 11.21
N ALA A 76 -9.63 11.36 11.98
CA ALA A 76 -10.23 11.28 13.31
C ALA A 76 -11.67 10.73 13.27
N GLU A 77 -12.45 11.06 12.24
CA GLU A 77 -13.79 10.50 12.03
C GLU A 77 -13.72 9.00 11.80
N LEU A 78 -12.83 8.55 10.89
CA LEU A 78 -12.66 7.14 10.52
C LEU A 78 -12.16 6.31 11.71
N GLU A 79 -11.20 6.81 12.47
CA GLU A 79 -10.62 6.07 13.61
C GLU A 79 -11.60 5.81 14.76
N ARG A 80 -12.72 6.54 14.84
CA ARG A 80 -13.72 6.40 15.92
C ARG A 80 -14.65 5.21 15.78
N SER A 81 -14.66 4.54 14.62
CA SER A 81 -15.64 3.50 14.35
C SER A 81 -15.03 2.30 13.63
N VAL A 82 -15.44 1.09 14.01
CA VAL A 82 -15.18 -0.14 13.27
C VAL A 82 -16.02 -0.25 11.99
N ARG A 83 -17.03 0.62 11.81
CA ARG A 83 -17.80 0.66 10.55
C ARG A 83 -16.87 0.94 9.39
N LEU A 84 -17.09 0.21 8.31
CA LEU A 84 -16.30 0.39 7.10
C LEU A 84 -16.43 1.80 6.54
N PRO A 85 -15.33 2.46 6.18
CA PRO A 85 -15.36 3.79 5.56
C PRO A 85 -16.21 3.83 4.28
N THR A 86 -17.07 4.84 4.16
CA THR A 86 -17.94 5.05 3.00
C THR A 86 -17.72 6.44 2.37
N PRO A 87 -17.95 6.64 1.07
CA PRO A 87 -18.43 5.66 0.07
C PRO A 87 -17.38 4.61 -0.29
N MET A 88 -17.84 3.41 -0.67
CA MET A 88 -16.99 2.29 -1.11
C MET A 88 -16.98 2.23 -2.63
N ASN A 89 -15.81 2.36 -3.24
CA ASN A 89 -15.65 2.16 -4.68
C ASN A 89 -14.94 0.82 -4.92
N PHE A 90 -15.66 -0.16 -5.48
CA PHE A 90 -15.16 -1.49 -5.83
C PHE A 90 -14.69 -1.62 -7.27
N ASP A 91 -14.93 -0.60 -8.12
CA ASP A 91 -14.46 -0.61 -9.50
C ASP A 91 -12.96 -0.27 -9.57
N VAL A 92 -12.13 -1.30 -9.54
CA VAL A 92 -10.67 -1.18 -9.58
C VAL A 92 -10.18 -0.39 -10.80
N SER A 93 -10.91 -0.40 -11.91
CA SER A 93 -10.53 0.31 -13.13
C SER A 93 -10.48 1.83 -12.94
N THR A 94 -11.30 2.34 -12.03
CA THR A 94 -11.44 3.77 -11.71
C THR A 94 -10.46 4.25 -10.62
N TRP A 95 -9.76 3.34 -9.93
CA TRP A 95 -8.87 3.70 -8.85
C TRP A 95 -7.62 4.41 -9.37
N PRO A 96 -7.00 5.29 -8.56
CA PRO A 96 -5.70 5.87 -8.87
C PRO A 96 -4.66 4.78 -9.19
N LEU A 97 -3.80 5.04 -10.17
CA LEU A 97 -2.78 4.09 -10.60
C LEU A 97 -1.87 3.59 -9.46
N PRO A 98 -1.40 4.42 -8.51
CA PRO A 98 -0.60 3.94 -7.38
C PRO A 98 -1.32 2.90 -6.52
N ALA A 99 -2.63 3.04 -6.32
CA ALA A 99 -3.45 2.11 -5.55
C ALA A 99 -3.52 0.74 -6.24
N ARG A 100 -3.75 0.72 -7.56
CA ARG A 100 -3.76 -0.51 -8.36
C ARG A 100 -2.39 -1.19 -8.38
N ILE A 101 -1.33 -0.42 -8.64
CA ILE A 101 0.05 -0.93 -8.67
C ILE A 101 0.44 -1.57 -7.34
N TRP A 102 0.04 -0.97 -6.20
CA TRP A 102 0.35 -1.53 -4.89
C TRP A 102 -0.21 -2.95 -4.72
N LEU A 103 -1.48 -3.18 -5.11
CA LEU A 103 -2.10 -4.50 -5.02
C LEU A 103 -1.57 -5.47 -6.08
N TYR A 104 -1.33 -5.00 -7.30
CA TYR A 104 -0.74 -5.85 -8.36
C TYR A 104 0.68 -6.31 -8.01
N LYS A 105 1.50 -5.45 -7.39
CA LYS A 105 2.82 -5.84 -6.85
C LYS A 105 2.72 -6.88 -5.74
N ALA A 106 1.62 -6.91 -4.99
CA ALA A 106 1.31 -7.97 -4.04
C ALA A 106 0.71 -9.22 -4.71
N GLY A 107 0.78 -9.35 -6.04
CA GLY A 107 0.32 -10.52 -6.79
C GLY A 107 -1.20 -10.68 -6.85
N LEU A 108 -1.99 -9.62 -6.63
CA LEU A 108 -3.43 -9.67 -6.73
C LEU A 108 -3.90 -9.26 -8.13
N THR A 109 -4.77 -10.04 -8.74
CA THR A 109 -5.56 -9.65 -9.92
C THR A 109 -6.82 -8.89 -9.48
N ASN A 110 -7.54 -8.25 -10.42
CA ASN A 110 -8.80 -7.57 -10.10
C ASN A 110 -9.82 -8.52 -9.43
N HIS A 111 -9.90 -9.77 -9.88
CA HIS A 111 -10.73 -10.80 -9.25
C HIS A 111 -10.33 -11.05 -7.79
N ARG A 112 -9.03 -11.15 -7.50
CA ARG A 112 -8.50 -11.34 -6.14
C ARG A 112 -8.69 -10.13 -5.24
N ILE A 113 -8.64 -8.93 -5.81
CA ILE A 113 -8.95 -7.68 -5.09
C ILE A 113 -10.42 -7.68 -4.66
N ALA A 114 -11.33 -8.10 -5.56
CA ALA A 114 -12.75 -8.24 -5.24
C ALA A 114 -13.01 -9.33 -4.19
N GLU A 115 -12.34 -10.49 -4.30
CA GLU A 115 -12.42 -11.59 -3.31
C GLU A 115 -11.94 -11.15 -1.91
N LEU A 116 -10.89 -10.34 -1.84
CA LEU A 116 -10.42 -9.73 -0.58
C LEU A 116 -11.43 -8.72 -0.01
N GLY A 117 -12.38 -8.25 -0.81
CA GLY A 117 -13.31 -7.18 -0.46
C GLY A 117 -12.66 -5.81 -0.36
N ALA A 118 -11.46 -5.64 -0.93
CA ALA A 118 -10.76 -4.37 -0.92
C ALA A 118 -11.48 -3.33 -1.79
N TYR A 119 -11.46 -2.07 -1.35
CA TYR A 119 -12.09 -0.99 -2.08
C TYR A 119 -11.33 0.33 -1.93
N TRP A 120 -11.58 1.25 -2.86
CA TRP A 120 -11.07 2.61 -2.79
C TRP A 120 -12.02 3.50 -2.00
N HIS A 121 -11.48 4.22 -1.02
CA HIS A 121 -12.20 5.22 -0.25
C HIS A 121 -11.73 6.62 -0.64
N GLU A 122 -12.54 7.30 -1.48
CA GLU A 122 -12.20 8.58 -2.11
C GLU A 122 -11.86 9.68 -1.09
N ARG A 123 -12.69 9.84 -0.04
CA ARG A 123 -12.51 10.90 0.96
C ARG A 123 -11.16 10.85 1.69
N SER A 124 -10.61 9.67 1.91
CA SER A 124 -9.30 9.52 2.55
C SER A 124 -8.15 9.32 1.56
N GLY A 125 -8.44 9.07 0.28
CA GLY A 125 -7.44 8.74 -0.73
C GLY A 125 -6.68 7.46 -0.41
N ARG A 126 -7.40 6.38 0.01
CA ARG A 126 -6.78 5.15 0.51
C ARG A 126 -7.46 3.89 0.01
N VAL A 127 -6.68 2.83 -0.15
CA VAL A 127 -7.23 1.48 -0.30
C VAL A 127 -7.60 0.93 1.07
N VAL A 128 -8.84 0.51 1.23
CA VAL A 128 -9.34 -0.11 2.46
C VAL A 128 -9.32 -1.62 2.31
N LEU A 129 -8.70 -2.29 3.28
CA LEU A 129 -8.70 -3.75 3.45
C LEU A 129 -9.61 -4.07 4.64
N PRO A 130 -10.84 -4.53 4.41
CA PRO A 130 -11.75 -4.89 5.49
C PRO A 130 -11.36 -6.25 6.10
N ILE A 131 -11.65 -6.41 7.38
CA ILE A 131 -11.44 -7.67 8.12
C ILE A 131 -12.75 -8.03 8.79
N PHE A 132 -13.20 -9.27 8.53
CA PHE A 132 -14.48 -9.78 8.99
C PHE A 132 -14.30 -10.94 9.99
N ASP A 133 -15.24 -11.04 10.89
CA ASP A 133 -15.51 -12.26 11.67
C ASP A 133 -16.92 -12.73 11.29
N GLY A 134 -16.98 -13.81 10.51
CA GLY A 134 -18.19 -14.14 9.75
C GLY A 134 -18.57 -12.99 8.81
N ASP A 135 -19.81 -12.51 8.88
CA ASP A 135 -20.31 -11.40 8.06
C ASP A 135 -20.14 -10.01 8.71
N GLN A 136 -19.56 -9.95 9.91
CA GLN A 136 -19.43 -8.71 10.65
C GLN A 136 -18.03 -8.09 10.44
N PRO A 137 -17.95 -6.82 10.01
CA PRO A 137 -16.69 -6.14 9.96
C PRO A 137 -16.20 -5.86 11.39
N VAL A 138 -15.04 -6.40 11.74
CA VAL A 138 -14.42 -6.23 13.07
C VAL A 138 -13.23 -5.29 13.05
N TYR A 139 -12.66 -5.06 11.89
CA TYR A 139 -11.52 -4.16 11.70
C TYR A 139 -11.35 -3.77 10.23
N TRP A 140 -10.54 -2.79 9.97
CA TRP A 140 -10.10 -2.44 8.62
C TRP A 140 -8.74 -1.72 8.65
N GLN A 141 -8.02 -1.79 7.57
CA GLN A 141 -6.79 -1.03 7.35
C GLN A 141 -6.92 -0.20 6.09
N ALA A 142 -6.78 1.12 6.18
CA ALA A 142 -6.81 2.02 5.05
C ALA A 142 -5.38 2.48 4.69
N ARG A 143 -4.85 1.95 3.60
CA ARG A 143 -3.47 2.16 3.13
C ARG A 143 -3.37 3.38 2.22
N ASP A 144 -2.45 4.28 2.55
CA ASP A 144 -1.96 5.30 1.63
C ASP A 144 -0.92 4.69 0.67
N CYS A 145 -1.31 4.50 -0.59
CA CYS A 145 -0.46 3.84 -1.59
C CYS A 145 0.65 4.74 -2.14
N GLU A 146 0.59 6.04 -1.88
CA GLU A 146 1.62 7.02 -2.25
C GLU A 146 2.52 7.41 -1.07
N TRP A 147 2.30 6.81 0.10
CA TRP A 147 3.07 7.12 1.30
C TRP A 147 4.56 6.87 1.10
N LYS A 148 5.35 7.85 1.51
CA LYS A 148 6.82 7.78 1.55
C LYS A 148 7.30 8.03 2.98
N ARG A 149 8.48 7.51 3.32
CA ARG A 149 9.09 7.74 4.62
C ARG A 149 9.29 9.26 4.83
N GLY A 150 8.83 9.76 5.98
CA GLY A 150 8.83 11.20 6.27
C GLY A 150 7.59 11.96 5.79
N ALA A 151 6.59 11.26 5.20
CA ALA A 151 5.32 11.89 4.89
C ALA A 151 4.59 12.33 6.16
N GLU A 152 3.92 13.49 6.09
CA GLU A 152 3.20 14.07 7.23
C GLU A 152 1.94 13.26 7.64
N ARG A 153 1.32 12.59 6.67
CA ARG A 153 0.15 11.74 6.92
C ARG A 153 0.57 10.29 7.19
N PRO A 154 -0.17 9.55 8.05
CA PRO A 154 0.21 8.20 8.40
C PRO A 154 0.09 7.25 7.21
N LYS A 155 0.97 6.24 7.18
CA LYS A 155 0.96 5.16 6.18
C LYS A 155 -0.35 4.39 6.17
N TYR A 156 -0.93 4.14 7.35
CA TYR A 156 -2.21 3.47 7.55
C TYR A 156 -3.12 4.29 8.45
N LEU A 157 -4.42 4.25 8.17
CA LEU A 157 -5.49 4.57 9.11
C LEU A 157 -6.19 3.29 9.50
N ASN A 158 -6.54 3.17 10.76
CA ASN A 158 -7.23 2.00 11.31
C ASN A 158 -8.20 2.45 12.40
N PRO A 159 -9.29 1.73 12.67
CA PRO A 159 -10.14 2.01 13.82
C PRO A 159 -9.34 1.78 15.11
N LYS A 160 -9.60 2.64 16.10
CA LYS A 160 -9.00 2.54 17.46
C LYS A 160 -9.79 1.53 18.27
N VAL A 161 -9.41 0.28 18.20
CA VAL A 161 -10.03 -0.85 18.90
C VAL A 161 -9.02 -1.66 19.66
N ASP A 162 -9.49 -2.40 20.65
CA ASP A 162 -8.67 -3.42 21.32
C ASP A 162 -8.34 -4.55 20.32
N LYS A 163 -7.06 -4.81 20.15
CA LYS A 163 -6.53 -5.81 19.23
C LYS A 163 -6.14 -7.12 19.90
N GLN A 164 -6.42 -7.30 21.19
CA GLN A 164 -5.96 -8.50 21.92
C GLN A 164 -6.43 -9.81 21.29
N HIS A 165 -7.62 -9.85 20.70
CA HIS A 165 -8.20 -11.04 20.07
C HIS A 165 -8.21 -10.97 18.53
N LEU A 166 -7.70 -9.89 17.96
CA LEU A 166 -7.92 -9.54 16.56
C LEU A 166 -6.85 -10.17 15.66
N VAL A 167 -7.30 -10.95 14.69
CA VAL A 167 -6.53 -11.47 13.57
C VAL A 167 -7.38 -11.46 12.31
N ALA A 168 -6.75 -11.31 11.15
CA ALA A 168 -7.43 -11.52 9.87
C ALA A 168 -7.15 -12.96 9.40
N LYS A 169 -8.21 -13.77 9.23
CA LYS A 169 -8.14 -15.20 8.93
C LYS A 169 -8.49 -15.47 7.47
N TYR A 170 -7.68 -16.26 6.78
CA TYR A 170 -7.86 -16.63 5.38
C TYR A 170 -7.56 -18.10 5.16
N GLY A 171 -8.30 -18.71 4.25
CA GLY A 171 -8.12 -20.10 3.85
C GLY A 171 -8.44 -21.10 4.96
N GLN A 172 -8.15 -22.35 4.68
CA GLN A 172 -8.33 -23.50 5.59
C GLN A 172 -7.21 -24.51 5.38
N GLY A 173 -6.81 -25.23 6.43
CA GLY A 173 -5.77 -26.24 6.29
C GLY A 173 -5.38 -26.87 7.64
N LYS A 174 -4.53 -27.89 7.55
CA LYS A 174 -3.98 -28.58 8.74
C LYS A 174 -2.85 -27.78 9.39
N LEU A 175 -2.17 -26.96 8.62
CA LEU A 175 -1.09 -26.07 9.05
C LEU A 175 -1.64 -24.64 9.11
N LEU A 176 -1.37 -23.92 10.20
CA LEU A 176 -1.62 -22.49 10.32
C LEU A 176 -0.36 -21.71 10.01
N VAL A 177 -0.46 -20.72 9.14
CA VAL A 177 0.63 -19.77 8.88
C VAL A 177 0.31 -18.42 9.51
N LEU A 178 1.21 -17.92 10.36
CA LEU A 178 1.14 -16.57 10.92
C LEU A 178 1.95 -15.61 10.06
N THR A 179 1.33 -14.54 9.61
CA THR A 179 1.96 -13.48 8.81
C THR A 179 1.79 -12.11 9.47
N GLU A 180 2.58 -11.13 9.05
CA GLU A 180 2.51 -9.79 9.59
C GLU A 180 1.29 -9.00 9.10
N ASP A 181 1.01 -9.05 7.79
CA ASP A 181 0.02 -8.21 7.13
C ASP A 181 -1.08 -9.00 6.39
N VAL A 182 -2.19 -8.31 6.13
CA VAL A 182 -3.39 -8.86 5.48
C VAL A 182 -3.11 -9.46 4.11
N LEU A 183 -2.29 -8.80 3.27
CA LEU A 183 -2.03 -9.27 1.91
C LEU A 183 -1.20 -10.55 1.91
N SER A 184 -0.22 -10.65 2.81
CA SER A 184 0.56 -11.87 3.03
C SER A 184 -0.33 -13.02 3.48
N ALA A 185 -1.22 -12.81 4.48
CA ALA A 185 -2.16 -13.82 4.93
C ALA A 185 -3.13 -14.23 3.82
N PHE A 186 -3.69 -13.28 3.09
CA PHE A 186 -4.60 -13.57 1.99
C PHE A 186 -3.92 -14.39 0.87
N ARG A 187 -2.68 -14.07 0.52
CA ARG A 187 -1.91 -14.83 -0.49
C ARG A 187 -1.62 -16.26 -0.03
N VAL A 188 -1.10 -16.43 1.18
CA VAL A 188 -0.78 -17.75 1.75
C VAL A 188 -2.05 -18.56 2.03
N GLY A 189 -3.14 -17.88 2.42
CA GLY A 189 -4.45 -18.48 2.69
C GLY A 189 -5.09 -19.21 1.51
N ARG A 190 -4.57 -19.03 0.30
CA ARG A 190 -4.97 -19.81 -0.89
C ARG A 190 -4.44 -21.24 -0.87
N HIS A 191 -3.43 -21.52 -0.08
CA HIS A 191 -2.72 -22.80 -0.07
C HIS A 191 -2.86 -23.55 1.25
N THR A 192 -3.13 -22.83 2.34
CA THR A 192 -3.36 -23.38 3.69
C THR A 192 -4.13 -22.35 4.52
N GLU A 193 -4.33 -22.60 5.82
CA GLU A 193 -4.87 -21.55 6.69
C GLU A 193 -3.79 -20.53 7.03
N ALA A 194 -4.12 -19.24 6.91
CA ALA A 194 -3.20 -18.16 7.23
C ALA A 194 -3.88 -17.05 8.03
N TRP A 195 -3.22 -16.59 9.08
CA TRP A 195 -3.68 -15.47 9.91
C TRP A 195 -2.71 -14.31 9.83
N SER A 196 -3.22 -13.12 9.56
CA SER A 196 -2.45 -11.89 9.75
C SER A 196 -2.55 -11.45 11.20
N LEU A 197 -1.41 -11.22 11.83
CA LEU A 197 -1.32 -10.65 13.18
C LEU A 197 -1.60 -9.13 13.20
N LEU A 198 -1.78 -8.51 12.02
CA LEU A 198 -1.96 -7.06 11.86
C LEU A 198 -0.82 -6.23 12.47
N GLY A 199 0.38 -6.82 12.46
CA GLY A 199 1.63 -6.37 13.03
C GLY A 199 2.54 -7.55 13.35
N THR A 200 3.52 -7.34 14.22
CA THR A 200 4.56 -8.32 14.55
C THR A 200 4.31 -9.08 15.86
N ASP A 201 3.25 -8.73 16.62
CA ASP A 201 3.01 -9.25 17.96
C ASP A 201 1.96 -10.36 17.97
N LEU A 202 2.26 -11.49 18.58
CA LEU A 202 1.29 -12.53 18.90
C LEU A 202 0.79 -12.36 20.33
N THR A 203 -0.43 -11.90 20.52
CA THR A 203 -1.03 -11.74 21.83
C THR A 203 -1.33 -13.10 22.46
N THR A 204 -1.37 -13.18 23.80
CA THR A 204 -1.74 -14.40 24.52
C THR A 204 -3.14 -14.89 24.14
N ALA A 205 -4.07 -13.96 23.93
CA ALA A 205 -5.46 -14.25 23.56
C ALA A 205 -5.57 -14.83 22.14
N VAL A 206 -4.73 -14.38 21.19
CA VAL A 206 -4.65 -14.96 19.85
C VAL A 206 -3.95 -16.32 19.90
N ALA A 207 -2.85 -16.45 20.67
CA ALA A 207 -2.15 -17.72 20.84
C ALA A 207 -3.07 -18.82 21.41
N ALA A 208 -3.94 -18.47 22.36
CA ALA A 208 -4.92 -19.41 22.94
C ALA A 208 -5.96 -19.96 21.93
N GLN A 209 -6.17 -19.27 20.81
CA GLN A 209 -7.05 -19.72 19.71
C GLN A 209 -6.41 -20.81 18.86
N ILE A 210 -5.08 -20.96 18.91
CA ILE A 210 -4.32 -21.86 18.03
C ILE A 210 -4.45 -23.30 18.51
N LYS A 211 -4.91 -24.22 17.63
CA LYS A 211 -5.14 -25.64 17.96
C LYS A 211 -4.44 -26.58 16.98
N LYS A 212 -3.52 -26.10 16.19
CA LYS A 212 -2.83 -26.88 15.15
C LYS A 212 -1.35 -26.43 15.01
N PRO A 213 -0.50 -27.20 14.31
CA PRO A 213 0.87 -26.80 14.03
C PRO A 213 0.96 -25.44 13.34
N VAL A 214 1.99 -24.68 13.65
CA VAL A 214 2.16 -23.30 13.21
C VAL A 214 3.44 -23.10 12.40
N ALA A 215 3.33 -22.44 11.27
CA ALA A 215 4.45 -21.84 10.55
C ALA A 215 4.45 -20.33 10.75
N ILE A 216 5.53 -19.76 11.25
CA ILE A 216 5.69 -18.33 11.48
C ILE A 216 6.42 -17.75 10.28
N TRP A 217 5.71 -16.94 9.48
CA TRP A 217 6.23 -16.38 8.24
C TRP A 217 6.01 -14.86 8.20
N LEU A 218 6.81 -14.12 8.97
CA LEU A 218 6.81 -12.66 9.00
C LEU A 218 7.74 -12.09 7.91
N ASP A 219 7.70 -10.80 7.72
CA ASP A 219 8.54 -10.10 6.75
C ASP A 219 10.05 -10.35 7.08
N PRO A 220 10.93 -10.48 6.07
CA PRO A 220 12.33 -10.87 6.29
C PRO A 220 13.23 -9.74 6.77
N ASP A 221 12.65 -8.64 7.27
CA ASP A 221 13.40 -7.54 7.86
C ASP A 221 13.83 -7.83 9.31
N ALA A 222 14.64 -6.93 9.89
CA ALA A 222 15.17 -7.11 11.23
C ALA A 222 14.09 -7.18 12.32
N ALA A 223 12.94 -6.51 12.13
CA ALA A 223 11.83 -6.51 13.07
C ALA A 223 11.06 -7.84 13.00
N GLY A 224 10.67 -8.28 11.80
CA GLY A 224 9.98 -9.55 11.58
C GLY A 224 10.84 -10.76 11.98
N VAL A 225 12.17 -10.72 11.75
CA VAL A 225 13.08 -11.78 12.19
C VAL A 225 13.13 -11.89 13.73
N ARG A 226 13.18 -10.76 14.46
CA ARG A 226 13.15 -10.76 15.94
C ARG A 226 11.82 -11.27 16.45
N ALA A 227 10.72 -10.66 15.97
CA ALA A 227 9.36 -11.05 16.36
C ALA A 227 9.08 -12.52 16.10
N GLY A 228 9.48 -13.03 14.93
CA GLY A 228 9.32 -14.45 14.61
C GLY A 228 10.07 -15.41 15.55
N ARG A 229 11.23 -15.00 16.12
CA ARG A 229 11.92 -15.78 17.16
C ARG A 229 11.15 -15.75 18.48
N ASP A 230 10.62 -14.61 18.86
CA ASP A 230 9.90 -14.45 20.12
C ASP A 230 8.56 -15.19 20.08
N ILE A 231 7.82 -15.10 18.97
CA ILE A 231 6.61 -15.89 18.71
C ILE A 231 6.92 -17.40 18.77
N LEU A 232 8.02 -17.85 18.15
CA LEU A 232 8.42 -19.25 18.20
C LEU A 232 8.62 -19.75 19.64
N LYS A 233 9.32 -18.96 20.47
CA LYS A 233 9.53 -19.29 21.89
C LYS A 233 8.20 -19.35 22.65
N GLN A 234 7.33 -18.35 22.42
CA GLN A 234 6.01 -18.26 23.05
C GLN A 234 5.15 -19.49 22.74
N LEU A 235 5.02 -19.86 21.45
CA LEU A 235 4.21 -21.00 21.03
C LEU A 235 4.75 -22.34 21.58
N ARG A 236 6.06 -22.53 21.52
CA ARG A 236 6.70 -23.74 22.07
C ARG A 236 6.55 -23.86 23.58
N ALA A 237 6.61 -22.75 24.31
CA ALA A 237 6.34 -22.73 25.75
C ALA A 237 4.89 -23.12 26.10
N GLN A 238 3.95 -22.95 25.17
CA GLN A 238 2.56 -23.38 25.29
C GLN A 238 2.32 -24.81 24.75
N GLY A 239 3.36 -25.53 24.36
CA GLY A 239 3.28 -26.89 23.82
C GLY A 239 2.77 -26.94 22.36
N ILE A 240 2.74 -25.82 21.65
CA ILE A 240 2.31 -25.77 20.25
C ILE A 240 3.50 -26.07 19.35
N GLU A 241 3.35 -27.05 18.45
CA GLU A 241 4.35 -27.33 17.43
C GLU A 241 4.47 -26.10 16.51
N ALA A 242 5.66 -25.49 16.47
CA ALA A 242 5.90 -24.28 15.71
C ALA A 242 7.26 -24.28 15.03
N ARG A 243 7.29 -23.77 13.79
CA ARG A 243 8.51 -23.59 12.97
C ARG A 243 8.53 -22.20 12.36
N ARG A 244 9.71 -21.73 11.99
CA ARG A 244 9.84 -20.46 11.24
C ARG A 244 10.07 -20.75 9.77
N VAL A 245 9.39 -19.96 8.92
CA VAL A 245 9.67 -19.89 7.50
C VAL A 245 10.56 -18.68 7.24
N THR A 246 11.54 -18.85 6.37
CA THR A 246 12.39 -17.75 5.86
C THR A 246 12.25 -17.69 4.35
N SER A 247 12.10 -16.50 3.81
CA SER A 247 11.99 -16.25 2.40
C SER A 247 12.81 -15.03 1.99
N ARG A 248 13.07 -14.87 0.69
CA ARG A 248 13.83 -13.73 0.14
C ARG A 248 13.09 -12.39 0.22
N ALA A 249 11.77 -12.44 0.34
CA ALA A 249 10.87 -11.27 0.37
C ALA A 249 9.65 -11.58 1.22
N ASP A 250 8.83 -10.55 1.47
CA ASP A 250 7.52 -10.69 2.12
C ASP A 250 6.67 -11.73 1.38
N PRO A 251 5.86 -12.57 2.08
CA PRO A 251 5.04 -13.60 1.43
C PRO A 251 4.16 -13.05 0.29
N LYS A 252 3.62 -11.85 0.44
CA LYS A 252 2.81 -11.18 -0.60
C LYS A 252 3.56 -10.86 -1.89
N LEU A 253 4.89 -10.82 -1.87
CA LEU A 253 5.73 -10.50 -3.02
C LEU A 253 6.29 -11.74 -3.73
N LEU A 254 6.01 -12.94 -3.21
CA LEU A 254 6.44 -14.21 -3.79
C LEU A 254 5.43 -14.69 -4.84
N SER A 255 5.88 -15.51 -5.80
CA SER A 255 4.96 -16.22 -6.69
C SER A 255 4.21 -17.33 -5.93
N ASP A 256 3.13 -17.83 -6.51
CA ASP A 256 2.39 -18.94 -5.90
C ASP A 256 3.25 -20.21 -5.80
N GLU A 257 4.11 -20.47 -6.79
CA GLU A 257 5.05 -21.59 -6.79
C GLU A 257 6.09 -21.46 -5.65
N GLU A 258 6.60 -20.24 -5.41
CA GLU A 258 7.51 -19.98 -4.30
C GLU A 258 6.83 -20.16 -2.94
N ILE A 259 5.57 -19.72 -2.81
CA ILE A 259 4.77 -19.93 -1.60
C ILE A 259 4.58 -21.43 -1.35
N ILE A 260 4.14 -22.18 -2.36
CA ILE A 260 3.95 -23.64 -2.26
C ILE A 260 5.25 -24.34 -1.88
N LYS A 261 6.36 -23.96 -2.51
CA LYS A 261 7.68 -24.53 -2.19
C LYS A 261 8.09 -24.28 -0.74
N CYS A 262 7.86 -23.07 -0.23
CA CYS A 262 8.13 -22.76 1.18
C CYS A 262 7.26 -23.58 2.13
N LEU A 263 5.98 -23.78 1.80
CA LEU A 263 5.06 -24.59 2.61
C LEU A 263 5.41 -26.09 2.57
N ALA A 264 5.83 -26.60 1.41
CA ALA A 264 6.22 -28.01 1.23
C ALA A 264 7.52 -28.38 1.98
N SER A 265 8.33 -27.39 2.39
CA SER A 265 9.56 -27.60 3.16
C SER A 265 9.35 -27.70 4.67
N LEU A 266 8.10 -27.63 5.15
CA LEU A 266 7.71 -27.67 6.57
C LEU A 266 7.28 -29.07 7.02
#